data_e4e6ebd5c7c997b0cf39477a14c28882
#
_entry.id   e4e6ebd5c7c997b0cf39477a14c28882
#
_cell.length_a   1.000
_cell.length_b   1.000
_cell.length_c   1.000
_cell.angle_alpha   90.00
_cell.angle_beta   90.00
_cell.angle_gamma   90.00
#
_symmetry.space_group_name_H-M   'P 1'
#
loop_
_entity.id
_entity.type
_entity.pdbx_description
1 polymer ?
#
loop_
_entity_poly.entity_id
_entity_poly.type
_entity_poly.pdbx_seq_one_letter_code
_entity_poly.pdbx_strand_id
1 'polypeptide(L)'
;SVQVAISLVKSMYPDKADMFKEYDLHVHVPDGAVPKDGPSAGITLTTALASLVTGKAVEPTVAMTGEVSLRGGVMPIGGLTEKLMAAVRAGIRTVMIPQDNEEDLEDVAEEVKRQLTIVPVSSVSQVLEKTGLR
;
A
#
# COMPACT_ATOMS: atom_id res chain seq x y z
N SER A 1 9.75 1.37 8.40
CA SER A 1 8.98 0.80 7.30
C SER A 1 9.64 0.95 5.94
N VAL A 2 10.44 2.01 5.73
CA VAL A 2 11.17 2.17 4.47
C VAL A 2 12.17 1.05 4.26
N GLN A 3 12.91 0.68 5.30
CA GLN A 3 13.89 -0.42 5.21
C GLN A 3 13.22 -1.76 4.94
N VAL A 4 12.07 -2.01 5.53
CA VAL A 4 11.29 -3.23 5.28
C VAL A 4 10.85 -3.27 3.81
N ALA A 5 10.32 -2.17 3.31
CA ALA A 5 9.88 -2.07 1.92
C ALA A 5 11.02 -2.32 0.93
N ILE A 6 12.18 -1.70 1.16
CA ILE A 6 13.36 -1.89 0.32
C ILE A 6 13.81 -3.36 0.36
N SER A 7 13.88 -3.96 1.55
CA SER A 7 14.28 -5.35 1.71
C SER A 7 13.36 -6.31 0.96
N LEU A 8 12.05 -6.09 1.04
CA LEU A 8 11.07 -6.90 0.34
C LEU A 8 11.23 -6.80 -1.18
N VAL A 9 11.34 -5.59 -1.69
CA VAL A 9 11.46 -5.39 -3.15
C VAL A 9 12.75 -6.02 -3.66
N LYS A 10 13.85 -5.90 -2.93
CA LYS A 10 15.10 -6.57 -3.31
C LYS A 10 14.96 -8.09 -3.36
N SER A 11 14.24 -8.67 -2.40
CA SER A 11 14.04 -10.13 -2.37
C SER A 11 13.09 -10.61 -3.46
N MET A 12 12.09 -9.81 -3.84
CA MET A 12 11.13 -10.16 -4.87
C MET A 12 11.66 -9.95 -6.29
N TYR A 13 12.61 -9.03 -6.45
CA TYR A 13 13.23 -8.70 -7.74
C TYR A 13 14.76 -8.73 -7.61
N PRO A 14 15.35 -9.91 -7.38
CA PRO A 14 16.80 -10.00 -7.12
C PRO A 14 17.66 -9.53 -8.30
N ASP A 15 17.18 -9.66 -9.53
CA ASP A 15 17.85 -9.17 -10.73
C ASP A 15 17.86 -7.65 -10.83
N LYS A 16 17.00 -6.98 -10.05
CA LYS A 16 16.92 -5.52 -10.00
C LYS A 16 17.58 -4.93 -8.75
N ALA A 17 18.12 -5.75 -7.87
CA ALA A 17 18.71 -5.29 -6.62
C ALA A 17 19.83 -4.27 -6.82
N ASP A 18 20.55 -4.35 -7.93
CA ASP A 18 21.64 -3.42 -8.24
C ASP A 18 21.18 -1.99 -8.49
N MET A 19 19.91 -1.78 -8.82
CA MET A 19 19.36 -0.43 -8.98
C MET A 19 19.47 0.37 -7.69
N PHE A 20 19.39 -0.28 -6.54
CA PHE A 20 19.50 0.38 -5.24
C PHE A 20 20.94 0.72 -4.86
N LYS A 21 21.92 0.15 -5.57
CA LYS A 21 23.33 0.46 -5.39
C LYS A 21 23.79 1.57 -6.34
N GLU A 22 23.28 1.58 -7.56
CA GLU A 22 23.68 2.54 -8.59
C GLU A 22 23.04 3.91 -8.41
N TYR A 23 21.82 3.93 -7.88
CA TYR A 23 21.03 5.14 -7.73
C TYR A 23 20.69 5.39 -6.27
N ASP A 24 20.88 6.62 -5.83
CA ASP A 24 20.43 7.02 -4.50
C ASP A 24 18.91 7.05 -4.49
N LEU A 25 18.33 6.21 -3.65
CA LEU A 25 16.90 6.17 -3.47
C LEU A 25 16.49 7.21 -2.43
N HIS A 26 15.68 8.17 -2.86
CA HIS A 26 15.17 9.22 -1.98
C HIS A 26 13.69 9.07 -1.78
N VAL A 27 13.28 8.88 -0.52
CA VAL A 27 11.88 8.82 -0.12
C VAL A 27 11.52 10.11 0.58
N HIS A 28 10.63 10.88 -0.01
CA HIS A 28 10.20 12.16 0.54
C HIS A 28 8.73 12.09 0.95
N VAL A 29 8.46 12.45 2.19
CA VAL A 29 7.09 12.60 2.69
C VAL A 29 6.86 14.10 2.87
N PRO A 30 5.98 14.72 2.06
CA PRO A 30 5.76 16.15 2.14
C PRO A 30 5.28 16.60 3.52
N ASP A 31 5.85 17.69 4.01
CA ASP A 31 5.37 18.34 5.22
C ASP A 31 3.99 18.92 4.97
N GLY A 32 3.17 18.94 6.00
CA GLY A 32 1.79 19.42 5.87
C GLY A 32 0.82 18.37 5.41
N ALA A 33 1.28 17.24 4.96
CA ALA A 33 0.42 16.07 4.86
C ALA A 33 -0.04 15.69 6.26
N VAL A 34 -1.22 15.13 6.36
CA VAL A 34 -1.76 14.63 7.62
C VAL A 34 -0.71 13.78 8.33
N PRO A 35 -0.51 13.97 9.64
CA PRO A 35 0.43 13.12 10.39
C PRO A 35 0.13 11.66 10.10
N LYS A 36 1.14 10.95 9.63
CA LYS A 36 0.98 9.55 9.28
C LYS A 36 1.53 8.70 10.39
N ASP A 37 0.69 7.84 10.90
CA ASP A 37 1.15 6.81 11.78
C ASP A 37 2.04 5.88 10.97
N GLY A 38 3.31 5.87 11.32
CA GLY A 38 4.38 5.31 10.53
C GLY A 38 4.17 3.95 9.88
N PRO A 39 3.62 2.91 10.58
CA PRO A 39 3.60 1.57 10.00
C PRO A 39 2.57 1.37 8.89
N SER A 40 1.48 2.13 8.86
CA SER A 40 0.41 1.90 7.90
C SER A 40 0.76 2.25 6.45
N ALA A 41 1.89 2.92 6.23
CA ALA A 41 2.37 3.27 4.90
C ALA A 41 3.23 2.17 4.25
N GLY A 42 3.51 1.08 4.96
CA GLY A 42 4.41 0.04 4.47
C GLY A 42 4.03 -0.54 3.12
N ILE A 43 2.75 -0.88 2.94
CA ILE A 43 2.28 -1.45 1.68
C ILE A 43 2.38 -0.44 0.53
N THR A 44 2.09 0.83 0.78
CA THR A 44 2.19 1.88 -0.22
C THR A 44 3.64 2.07 -0.67
N LEU A 45 4.57 2.11 0.28
CA LEU A 45 5.99 2.24 -0.01
C LEU A 45 6.52 1.05 -0.82
N THR A 46 6.15 -0.17 -0.42
CA THR A 46 6.57 -1.38 -1.12
C THR A 46 6.05 -1.38 -2.56
N THR A 47 4.79 -1.02 -2.76
CA THR A 47 4.19 -0.97 -4.08
C THR A 47 4.82 0.12 -4.94
N ALA A 48 5.11 1.29 -4.37
CA ALA A 48 5.78 2.38 -5.08
C ALA A 48 7.19 1.97 -5.54
N LEU A 49 7.93 1.28 -4.68
CA LEU A 49 9.25 0.77 -5.05
C LEU A 49 9.17 -0.31 -6.13
N ALA A 50 8.19 -1.20 -6.05
CA ALA A 50 7.96 -2.20 -7.07
C ALA A 50 7.59 -1.57 -8.42
N SER A 51 6.78 -0.51 -8.39
CA SER A 51 6.45 0.26 -9.59
C SER A 51 7.70 0.85 -10.23
N LEU A 52 8.57 1.44 -9.41
CA LEU A 52 9.84 2.01 -9.89
C LEU A 52 10.73 0.93 -10.52
N VAL A 53 10.89 -0.20 -9.85
CA VAL A 53 11.77 -1.29 -10.29
C VAL A 53 11.26 -1.96 -11.56
N THR A 54 9.95 -2.12 -11.70
CA THR A 54 9.35 -2.78 -12.87
C THR A 54 9.10 -1.82 -14.04
N GLY A 55 9.13 -0.52 -13.79
CA GLY A 55 8.78 0.49 -14.78
C GLY A 55 7.30 0.53 -15.12
N LYS A 56 6.44 -0.08 -14.30
CA LYS A 56 4.99 -0.11 -14.52
C LYS A 56 4.30 0.80 -13.51
N ALA A 57 3.32 1.56 -13.97
CA ALA A 57 2.56 2.46 -13.12
C ALA A 57 1.35 1.77 -12.47
N VAL A 58 1.00 2.24 -11.27
CA VAL A 58 -0.23 1.83 -10.60
C VAL A 58 -1.35 2.79 -11.00
N GLU A 59 -2.55 2.26 -11.20
CA GLU A 59 -3.72 3.08 -11.51
C GLU A 59 -3.93 4.17 -10.46
N PRO A 60 -4.08 5.46 -10.84
CA PRO A 60 -4.21 6.55 -9.87
C PRO A 60 -5.42 6.48 -8.96
N THR A 61 -6.46 5.74 -9.35
CA THR A 61 -7.68 5.59 -8.55
C THR A 61 -7.61 4.45 -7.54
N VAL A 62 -6.46 3.79 -7.44
CA VAL A 62 -6.21 2.70 -6.50
C VAL A 62 -5.42 3.23 -5.31
N ALA A 63 -5.92 2.98 -4.11
CA ALA A 63 -5.21 3.27 -2.88
C ALA A 63 -5.04 1.99 -2.08
N MET A 64 -4.17 2.03 -1.10
CA MET A 64 -3.90 0.87 -0.25
C MET A 64 -3.44 1.31 1.13
N THR A 65 -3.67 0.48 2.11
CA THR A 65 -3.20 0.71 3.46
C THR A 65 -2.83 -0.62 4.11
N GLY A 66 -1.82 -0.61 4.92
CA GLY A 66 -1.36 -1.82 5.62
C GLY A 66 0.08 -1.70 6.06
N GLU A 67 0.38 -2.31 7.20
CA GLU A 67 1.74 -2.52 7.64
C GLU A 67 2.27 -3.78 6.97
N VAL A 68 3.54 -3.78 6.60
CA VAL A 68 4.17 -4.90 5.90
C VAL A 68 5.26 -5.51 6.76
N SER A 69 5.23 -6.84 6.89
CA SER A 69 6.28 -7.59 7.57
C SER A 69 7.39 -7.95 6.60
N LEU A 70 8.57 -8.30 7.15
CA LEU A 70 9.71 -8.75 6.35
C LEU A 70 9.43 -10.01 5.52
N ARG A 71 8.39 -10.75 5.89
CA ARG A 71 7.97 -11.95 5.15
C ARG A 71 6.95 -11.64 4.05
N GLY A 72 6.61 -10.37 3.88
CA GLY A 72 5.67 -9.95 2.86
C GLY A 72 4.20 -10.06 3.26
N GLY A 73 3.92 -10.28 4.55
CA GLY A 73 2.55 -10.27 5.04
C GLY A 73 2.02 -8.87 5.23
N VAL A 74 0.74 -8.66 4.98
CA VAL A 74 0.06 -7.40 5.22
C VAL A 74 -0.67 -7.49 6.55
N MET A 75 -0.30 -6.63 7.49
CA MET A 75 -0.81 -6.65 8.85
C MET A 75 -1.90 -5.60 9.05
N PRO A 76 -2.82 -5.82 10.02
CA PRO A 76 -3.94 -4.91 10.25
C PRO A 76 -3.49 -3.53 10.71
N ILE A 77 -4.36 -2.55 10.46
CA ILE A 77 -4.11 -1.15 10.80
C ILE A 77 -5.25 -0.62 11.66
N GLY A 78 -5.02 0.53 12.30
CA GLY A 78 -6.06 1.30 12.95
C GLY A 78 -6.61 2.38 12.04
N GLY A 79 -7.79 2.91 12.37
CA GLY A 79 -8.37 4.05 11.67
C GLY A 79 -8.90 3.76 10.27
N LEU A 80 -9.36 2.54 10.02
CA LEU A 80 -9.86 2.14 8.71
C LEU A 80 -11.01 3.04 8.23
N THR A 81 -11.96 3.35 9.10
CA THR A 81 -13.12 4.17 8.73
C THR A 81 -12.69 5.53 8.18
N GLU A 82 -11.80 6.22 8.88
CA GLU A 82 -11.31 7.54 8.46
C GLU A 82 -10.52 7.46 7.15
N LYS A 83 -9.76 6.38 6.97
CA LYS A 83 -8.98 6.18 5.75
C LYS A 83 -9.86 5.94 4.54
N LEU A 84 -10.94 5.17 4.70
CA LEU A 84 -11.89 4.93 3.61
C LEU A 84 -12.66 6.21 3.26
N MET A 85 -13.04 7.00 4.25
CA MET A 85 -13.68 8.28 4.01
C MET A 85 -12.76 9.24 3.26
N ALA A 86 -11.49 9.29 3.64
CA ALA A 86 -10.49 10.11 2.95
C ALA A 86 -10.29 9.65 1.51
N ALA A 87 -10.31 8.36 1.25
CA ALA A 87 -10.19 7.80 -0.09
C ALA A 87 -11.34 8.25 -0.99
N VAL A 88 -12.56 8.21 -0.49
CA VAL A 88 -13.74 8.71 -1.23
C VAL A 88 -13.56 10.18 -1.60
N ARG A 89 -13.13 11.02 -0.65
CA ARG A 89 -12.92 12.44 -0.89
C ARG A 89 -11.83 12.71 -1.92
N ALA A 90 -10.83 11.83 -2.00
CA ALA A 90 -9.72 11.97 -2.94
C ALA A 90 -10.04 11.42 -4.35
N GLY A 91 -11.24 10.91 -4.58
CA GLY A 91 -11.60 10.35 -5.87
C GLY A 91 -11.09 8.95 -6.11
N ILE A 92 -10.66 8.26 -5.07
CA ILE A 92 -10.22 6.87 -5.14
C ILE A 92 -11.43 5.96 -5.41
N ARG A 93 -11.25 4.92 -6.18
CA ARG A 93 -12.29 3.95 -6.53
C ARG A 93 -12.07 2.57 -5.94
N THR A 94 -10.80 2.19 -5.78
CA THR A 94 -10.42 0.88 -5.26
C THR A 94 -9.47 1.07 -4.09
N VAL A 95 -9.74 0.39 -2.98
CA VAL A 95 -8.86 0.43 -1.80
C VAL A 95 -8.52 -0.99 -1.40
N MET A 96 -7.24 -1.28 -1.31
CA MET A 96 -6.75 -2.55 -0.77
C MET A 96 -6.52 -2.37 0.73
N ILE A 97 -7.09 -3.28 1.51
CA ILE A 97 -7.00 -3.25 2.97
C ILE A 97 -6.43 -4.56 3.47
N PRO A 98 -5.85 -4.58 4.68
CA PRO A 98 -5.44 -5.85 5.28
C PRO A 98 -6.66 -6.76 5.48
N GLN A 99 -6.49 -8.03 5.17
CA GLN A 99 -7.57 -9.01 5.35
C GLN A 99 -8.10 -9.03 6.78
N ASP A 100 -7.23 -8.86 7.76
CA ASP A 100 -7.63 -8.85 9.17
C ASP A 100 -8.47 -7.63 9.56
N ASN A 101 -8.58 -6.63 8.68
CA ASN A 101 -9.46 -5.49 8.89
C ASN A 101 -10.86 -5.68 8.28
N GLU A 102 -11.16 -6.82 7.68
CA GLU A 102 -12.48 -7.05 7.07
C GLU A 102 -13.63 -6.88 8.06
N GLU A 103 -13.45 -7.33 9.29
CA GLU A 103 -14.47 -7.17 10.32
C GLU A 103 -14.75 -5.73 10.69
N ASP A 104 -13.77 -4.83 10.48
CA ASP A 104 -13.96 -3.41 10.75
C ASP A 104 -14.89 -2.74 9.71
N LEU A 105 -15.16 -3.41 8.60
CA LEU A 105 -16.08 -2.90 7.58
C LEU A 105 -17.52 -2.76 8.10
N GLU A 106 -17.86 -3.48 9.15
CA GLU A 106 -19.18 -3.35 9.78
C GLU A 106 -19.38 -1.95 10.34
N ASP A 107 -18.31 -1.28 10.76
CA ASP A 107 -18.36 0.07 11.33
C ASP A 107 -18.31 1.16 10.26
N VAL A 108 -18.13 0.79 9.00
CA VAL A 108 -18.04 1.75 7.89
C VAL A 108 -19.45 2.00 7.32
N ALA A 109 -19.78 3.28 7.09
CA ALA A 109 -21.07 3.64 6.53
C ALA A 109 -21.29 2.98 5.18
N GLU A 110 -22.50 2.47 4.93
CA GLU A 110 -22.86 1.84 3.66
C GLU A 110 -22.61 2.75 2.47
N GLU A 111 -22.86 4.03 2.62
CA GLU A 111 -22.65 5.01 1.57
C GLU A 111 -21.19 5.08 1.14
N VAL A 112 -20.25 4.97 2.07
CA VAL A 112 -18.82 4.91 1.77
C VAL A 112 -18.48 3.61 1.06
N LYS A 113 -18.99 2.48 1.54
CA LYS A 113 -18.73 1.17 0.93
C LYS A 113 -19.26 1.06 -0.50
N ARG A 114 -20.36 1.74 -0.82
CA ARG A 114 -20.92 1.73 -2.17
C ARG A 114 -20.04 2.46 -3.18
N GLN A 115 -19.29 3.45 -2.73
CA GLN A 115 -18.46 4.27 -3.60
C GLN A 115 -17.08 3.68 -3.85
N LEU A 116 -16.72 2.63 -3.12
CA LEU A 116 -15.40 2.01 -3.18
C LEU A 116 -15.51 0.52 -3.49
N THR A 117 -14.56 0.03 -4.26
CA THR A 117 -14.30 -1.41 -4.35
C THR A 117 -13.24 -1.71 -3.30
N ILE A 118 -13.63 -2.44 -2.26
CA ILE A 118 -12.75 -2.77 -1.14
C ILE A 118 -12.19 -4.17 -1.36
N VAL A 119 -10.88 -4.28 -1.40
CA VAL A 119 -10.17 -5.52 -1.71
C VAL A 119 -9.32 -5.94 -0.52
N PRO A 120 -9.72 -6.96 0.23
CA PRO A 120 -8.88 -7.49 1.30
C PRO A 120 -7.66 -8.21 0.74
N VAL A 121 -6.49 -7.97 1.34
CA VAL A 121 -5.24 -8.61 0.95
C VAL A 121 -4.49 -9.10 2.17
N SER A 122 -3.77 -10.21 2.05
CA SER A 122 -2.97 -10.77 3.13
C SER A 122 -1.47 -10.76 2.84
N SER A 123 -1.09 -10.50 1.60
CA SER A 123 0.34 -10.48 1.23
C SER A 123 0.64 -9.40 0.20
N VAL A 124 1.90 -8.99 0.17
CA VAL A 124 2.41 -8.06 -0.85
C VAL A 124 2.25 -8.65 -2.24
N SER A 125 2.46 -9.96 -2.40
CA SER A 125 2.28 -10.63 -3.70
C SER A 125 0.88 -10.40 -4.27
N GLN A 126 -0.15 -10.50 -3.44
CA GLN A 126 -1.52 -10.22 -3.87
C GLN A 126 -1.69 -8.79 -4.34
N VAL A 127 -1.10 -7.83 -3.63
CA VAL A 127 -1.18 -6.42 -4.00
C VAL A 127 -0.51 -6.19 -5.35
N LEU A 128 0.66 -6.76 -5.57
CA LEU A 128 1.39 -6.61 -6.83
C LEU A 128 0.66 -7.24 -8.01
N GLU A 129 0.02 -8.39 -7.79
CA GLU A 129 -0.79 -9.03 -8.83
C GLU A 129 -2.01 -8.17 -9.18
N LYS A 130 -2.71 -7.66 -8.18
CA LYS A 130 -3.91 -6.86 -8.37
C LYS A 130 -3.64 -5.48 -8.98
N THR A 131 -2.43 -4.96 -8.78
CA THR A 131 -2.02 -3.68 -9.37
C THR A 131 -1.35 -3.84 -10.73
N GLY A 132 -1.15 -5.05 -11.19
CA GLY A 132 -0.54 -5.33 -12.48
C GLY A 132 0.98 -5.23 -12.51
N LEU A 133 1.63 -5.12 -11.34
CA LEU A 133 3.08 -5.01 -11.25
C LEU A 133 3.79 -6.36 -11.32
N ARG A 134 3.04 -7.43 -11.18
CA ARG A 134 3.61 -8.77 -11.17
C ARG A 134 2.77 -9.79 -11.92
#